data_f3c191ca298bcdccd0f89f0f1ceaa6cd
#
_entry.id   f3c191ca298bcdccd0f89f0f1ceaa6cd
#
_cell.length_a   1.000
_cell.length_b   1.000
_cell.length_c   1.000
_cell.angle_alpha   90.00
_cell.angle_beta   90.00
_cell.angle_gamma   90.00
#
_symmetry.space_group_name_H-M   'P 1'
#
loop_
_entity.id
_entity.type
_entity.pdbx_description
1 polymer ?
#
loop_
_entity_poly.entity_id
_entity_poly.type
_entity_poly.pdbx_seq_one_letter_code
_entity_poly.pdbx_strand_id
1 'polypeptide(L)'
;MNIRHLENQGKNEEGLTSFYISFGDLMVLLAAFFVMLIGMSRIEXGSFEKIRSGFTGSTTGTLVELAADXDRIVNSDPGVPGVKVRLDEDGVRLDLETAALXASASAHIKEGSLVPLKPLLNRIKRTSYTLDIEGHTDDKALYRMTNGELETNWSLSGRRASSVVHHLLSFGFFPSRLRIVGYASTRPRVSLKGKSFRERERARNENRRVSILIR
;
A
#
# COMPACT_ATOMS: atom_id res chain seq x y z
N MET A 1 -60.99 51.17 3.65
CA MET A 1 -59.60 50.68 3.70
C MET A 1 -59.65 49.28 4.29
N ASN A 2 -59.19 48.24 3.54
CA ASN A 2 -59.58 46.89 3.81
C ASN A 2 -58.45 46.17 4.63
N ILE A 3 -58.64 46.18 5.96
CA ILE A 3 -57.68 45.68 6.96
C ILE A 3 -57.35 44.18 6.72
N ARG A 4 -58.31 43.39 6.20
CA ARG A 4 -58.13 41.96 5.90
C ARG A 4 -57.04 41.67 4.81
N HIS A 5 -56.79 42.64 3.93
CA HIS A 5 -55.77 42.48 2.87
C HIS A 5 -54.34 42.62 3.41
N LEU A 6 -54.16 43.47 4.42
CA LEU A 6 -52.88 43.67 5.11
C LEU A 6 -52.50 42.45 5.98
N GLU A 7 -53.51 41.89 6.68
CA GLU A 7 -53.31 40.68 7.50
C GLU A 7 -52.90 39.45 6.64
N ASN A 8 -53.48 39.33 5.45
CA ASN A 8 -53.17 38.19 4.56
C ASN A 8 -51.78 38.32 3.92
N GLN A 9 -51.30 39.53 3.65
CA GLN A 9 -49.94 39.77 3.17
C GLN A 9 -48.89 39.42 4.26
N GLY A 10 -49.14 39.85 5.52
CA GLY A 10 -48.23 39.52 6.62
C GLY A 10 -48.06 38.00 6.85
N LYS A 11 -49.15 37.25 6.80
CA LYS A 11 -49.13 35.79 6.96
C LYS A 11 -48.37 35.07 5.83
N ASN A 12 -48.45 35.59 4.60
CA ASN A 12 -47.72 35.03 3.46
C ASN A 12 -46.21 35.30 3.55
N GLU A 13 -45.84 36.50 4.03
CA GLU A 13 -44.41 36.83 4.23
C GLU A 13 -43.78 36.03 5.36
N GLU A 14 -44.52 35.80 6.47
CA GLU A 14 -44.08 34.96 7.58
C GLU A 14 -43.89 33.49 7.12
N GLY A 15 -44.80 32.98 6.30
CA GLY A 15 -44.72 31.64 5.73
C GLY A 15 -43.52 31.47 4.81
N LEU A 16 -43.26 32.44 3.95
CA LEU A 16 -42.11 32.46 3.06
C LEU A 16 -40.80 32.54 3.85
N THR A 17 -40.73 33.37 4.86
CA THR A 17 -39.56 33.53 5.71
C THR A 17 -39.24 32.19 6.43
N SER A 18 -40.25 31.57 7.03
CA SER A 18 -40.14 30.29 7.71
C SER A 18 -39.65 29.18 6.73
N PHE A 19 -40.19 29.19 5.51
CA PHE A 19 -39.76 28.25 4.45
C PHE A 19 -38.28 28.45 4.13
N TYR A 20 -37.81 29.68 3.89
CA TYR A 20 -36.42 29.95 3.55
C TYR A 20 -35.47 29.57 4.68
N ILE A 21 -35.86 29.78 5.94
CA ILE A 21 -35.05 29.38 7.10
C ILE A 21 -34.93 27.86 7.14
N SER A 22 -36.02 27.11 7.00
CA SER A 22 -36.01 25.64 7.01
C SER A 22 -35.26 25.08 5.81
N PHE A 23 -35.43 25.68 4.64
CA PHE A 23 -34.72 25.29 3.42
C PHE A 23 -33.21 25.52 3.57
N GLY A 24 -32.81 26.67 4.14
CA GLY A 24 -31.40 27.00 4.39
C GLY A 24 -30.77 26.00 5.34
N ASP A 25 -31.43 25.62 6.42
CA ASP A 25 -30.95 24.63 7.37
C ASP A 25 -30.76 23.27 6.70
N LEU A 26 -31.73 22.82 5.90
CA LEU A 26 -31.64 21.57 5.15
C LEU A 26 -30.43 21.60 4.19
N MET A 27 -30.20 22.70 3.48
CA MET A 27 -29.08 22.84 2.54
C MET A 27 -27.74 22.85 3.27
N VAL A 28 -27.66 23.48 4.44
CA VAL A 28 -26.43 23.46 5.27
C VAL A 28 -26.15 22.03 5.77
N LEU A 29 -27.17 21.31 6.24
CA LEU A 29 -27.00 19.93 6.69
C LEU A 29 -26.58 19.02 5.52
N LEU A 30 -27.17 19.22 4.34
CA LEU A 30 -26.80 18.48 3.13
C LEU A 30 -25.35 18.76 2.72
N ALA A 31 -24.94 20.04 2.74
CA ALA A 31 -23.57 20.43 2.44
C ALA A 31 -22.58 19.83 3.46
N ALA A 32 -22.89 19.88 4.75
CA ALA A 32 -22.08 19.28 5.82
C ALA A 32 -21.94 17.76 5.62
N PHE A 33 -23.04 17.09 5.25
CA PHE A 33 -23.03 15.66 4.93
C PHE A 33 -22.07 15.34 3.77
N PHE A 34 -22.12 16.11 2.68
CA PHE A 34 -21.22 15.91 1.55
C PHE A 34 -19.74 16.18 1.92
N VAL A 35 -19.47 17.22 2.71
CA VAL A 35 -18.12 17.51 3.20
C VAL A 35 -17.61 16.33 4.05
N MET A 36 -18.48 15.79 4.93
CA MET A 36 -18.17 14.62 5.73
C MET A 36 -17.88 13.40 4.86
N LEU A 37 -18.70 13.13 3.84
CA LEU A 37 -18.46 12.02 2.89
C LEU A 37 -17.13 12.18 2.16
N ILE A 38 -16.82 13.40 1.69
CA ILE A 38 -15.54 13.67 1.00
C ILE A 38 -14.37 13.49 1.98
N GLY A 39 -14.51 13.93 3.22
CA GLY A 39 -13.50 13.79 4.27
C GLY A 39 -13.22 12.33 4.63
N MET A 40 -14.24 11.45 4.57
CA MET A 40 -14.10 10.02 4.84
C MET A 40 -13.64 9.23 3.60
N SER A 41 -13.81 9.80 2.40
CA SER A 41 -13.48 9.14 1.15
C SER A 41 -11.97 9.26 0.87
N ARG A 42 -11.19 8.32 1.39
CA ARG A 42 -9.82 8.11 0.92
C ARG A 42 -9.93 7.36 -0.41
N ILE A 43 -9.77 8.06 -1.50
CA ILE A 43 -9.72 7.44 -2.83
C ILE A 43 -8.35 6.77 -2.95
N GLU A 44 -8.32 5.47 -2.70
CA GLU A 44 -7.14 4.66 -2.91
C GLU A 44 -7.12 4.18 -4.37
N UNK A 45 -6.26 4.21 -4.88
CA UNK A 45 -6.09 3.92 -6.19
C UNK A 45 -6.51 2.59 -6.57
N GLY A 46 -6.03 1.72 -5.83
CA GLY A 46 -6.41 0.32 -6.07
C GLY A 46 -7.92 0.08 -6.10
N SER A 47 -8.67 0.81 -5.31
CA SER A 47 -10.14 0.69 -5.28
C SER A 47 -10.77 1.20 -6.58
N PHE A 48 -10.25 2.26 -7.13
CA PHE A 48 -10.74 2.82 -8.40
C PHE A 48 -10.50 1.84 -9.56
N GLU A 49 -9.37 1.14 -9.56
CA GLU A 49 -9.04 0.17 -10.59
C GLU A 49 -9.94 -1.07 -10.52
N LYS A 50 -10.28 -1.53 -9.30
CA LYS A 50 -11.26 -2.61 -9.10
C LYS A 50 -12.65 -2.23 -9.65
N ILE A 51 -13.08 -1.00 -9.40
CA ILE A 51 -14.35 -0.49 -9.91
C ILE A 51 -14.31 -0.43 -11.45
N ARG A 52 -13.23 0.12 -12.01
CA ARG A 52 -13.05 0.23 -13.47
C ARG A 52 -13.09 -1.15 -14.16
N SER A 53 -12.39 -2.15 -13.59
CA SER A 53 -12.38 -3.51 -14.15
C SER A 53 -13.76 -4.17 -14.08
N GLY A 54 -14.54 -3.89 -13.03
CA GLY A 54 -15.91 -4.37 -12.89
C GLY A 54 -16.86 -3.79 -13.94
N PHE A 55 -16.68 -2.52 -14.32
CA PHE A 55 -17.54 -1.84 -15.30
C PHE A 55 -17.16 -2.14 -16.75
N THR A 56 -15.88 -2.27 -17.06
CA THR A 56 -15.42 -2.44 -18.45
C THR A 56 -15.23 -3.90 -18.85
N GLY A 57 -15.20 -4.81 -17.89
CA GLY A 57 -14.94 -6.24 -18.15
C GLY A 57 -13.52 -6.51 -18.65
N SER A 58 -12.68 -5.47 -18.75
CA SER A 58 -11.30 -5.59 -19.23
C SER A 58 -10.33 -5.43 -18.08
N THR A 59 -9.57 -6.45 -17.80
CA THR A 59 -8.49 -6.45 -16.79
C THR A 59 -7.11 -6.23 -17.42
N THR A 60 -7.05 -6.09 -18.76
CA THR A 60 -5.79 -5.96 -19.49
C THR A 60 -5.00 -4.72 -19.04
N GLY A 61 -3.81 -4.91 -18.55
CA GLY A 61 -2.92 -3.84 -18.09
C GLY A 61 -3.20 -3.34 -16.68
N THR A 62 -4.14 -3.97 -15.96
CA THR A 62 -4.51 -3.56 -14.59
C THR A 62 -3.57 -4.20 -13.54
N LEU A 63 -3.62 -3.65 -12.32
CA LEU A 63 -2.94 -4.26 -11.16
C LEU A 63 -3.48 -5.67 -10.86
N VAL A 64 -4.75 -5.92 -11.15
CA VAL A 64 -5.38 -7.25 -10.97
C VAL A 64 -4.73 -8.26 -11.90
N GLU A 65 -4.60 -7.92 -13.19
CA GLU A 65 -3.93 -8.78 -14.18
C GLU A 65 -2.46 -9.00 -13.81
N LEU A 66 -1.78 -7.93 -13.41
CA LEU A 66 -0.38 -8.02 -12.98
C LEU A 66 -0.24 -8.94 -11.76
N ALA A 67 -1.13 -8.87 -10.79
CA ALA A 67 -1.13 -9.75 -9.61
C ALA A 67 -1.32 -11.21 -10.03
N ALA A 68 -2.27 -11.48 -10.92
CA ALA A 68 -2.55 -12.83 -11.43
C ALA A 68 -1.34 -13.39 -12.21
N ASP A 69 -0.70 -12.58 -13.01
CA ASP A 69 0.54 -12.97 -13.70
C ASP A 69 1.68 -13.29 -12.73
N UNK A 70 1.72 -12.54 -11.76
CA UNK A 70 2.65 -12.70 -10.90
C UNK A 70 2.55 -13.87 -10.15
N ASP A 71 1.39 -14.05 -9.70
CA ASP A 71 1.09 -15.28 -8.92
C ASP A 71 1.36 -16.55 -9.74
N ARG A 72 0.94 -16.55 -10.99
CA ARG A 72 1.21 -17.65 -11.92
C ARG A 72 2.71 -17.91 -12.08
N ILE A 73 3.51 -16.87 -12.24
CA ILE A 73 4.98 -17.02 -12.40
C ILE A 73 5.59 -17.60 -11.12
N VAL A 74 5.18 -17.09 -9.95
CA VAL A 74 5.72 -17.55 -8.66
C VAL A 74 5.34 -19.01 -8.39
N ASN A 75 4.12 -19.40 -8.70
CA ASN A 75 3.59 -20.73 -8.38
C ASN A 75 3.88 -21.79 -9.45
N SER A 76 4.22 -21.40 -10.69
CA SER A 76 4.51 -22.35 -11.77
C SER A 76 5.92 -22.94 -11.71
N ASP A 77 6.86 -22.29 -11.02
CA ASP A 77 8.26 -22.70 -10.92
C ASP A 77 8.66 -22.86 -9.45
N PRO A 78 9.00 -24.07 -9.00
CA PRO A 78 9.48 -24.27 -7.64
C PRO A 78 10.82 -23.56 -7.37
N GLY A 79 11.45 -22.99 -8.38
CA GLY A 79 12.68 -22.23 -8.29
C GLY A 79 12.55 -20.81 -7.72
N VAL A 80 11.35 -20.37 -7.31
CA VAL A 80 11.18 -19.02 -6.71
C VAL A 80 10.70 -19.13 -5.25
N PRO A 81 11.50 -19.74 -4.37
CA PRO A 81 11.10 -19.90 -2.97
C PRO A 81 11.16 -18.56 -2.23
N GLY A 82 10.29 -18.40 -1.24
CA GLY A 82 10.30 -17.23 -0.36
C GLY A 82 9.70 -15.98 -0.98
N VAL A 83 8.96 -16.13 -2.07
CA VAL A 83 8.22 -15.02 -2.71
C VAL A 83 6.71 -15.25 -2.53
N LYS A 84 6.00 -14.22 -2.12
CA LYS A 84 4.52 -14.25 -2.00
C LYS A 84 3.95 -13.02 -2.70
N VAL A 85 2.95 -13.24 -3.52
CA VAL A 85 2.23 -12.18 -4.25
C VAL A 85 0.91 -11.90 -3.52
N ARG A 86 0.61 -10.64 -3.33
CA ARG A 86 -0.66 -10.21 -2.74
C ARG A 86 -1.19 -8.99 -3.49
N LEU A 87 -2.49 -8.93 -3.64
CA LEU A 87 -3.18 -7.72 -4.10
C LEU A 87 -3.90 -7.14 -2.89
N ASP A 88 -3.51 -5.95 -2.48
CA ASP A 88 -4.17 -5.23 -1.39
C ASP A 88 -4.64 -3.85 -1.88
N GLU A 89 -5.15 -3.04 -0.96
CA GLU A 89 -5.74 -1.74 -1.30
C GLU A 89 -4.71 -0.75 -1.88
N ASP A 90 -3.45 -0.89 -1.48
CA ASP A 90 -2.36 -0.02 -1.93
C ASP A 90 -1.82 -0.39 -3.33
N GLY A 91 -2.06 -1.64 -3.77
CA GLY A 91 -1.52 -2.15 -5.04
C GLY A 91 -1.11 -3.61 -4.97
N VAL A 92 -0.26 -4.04 -5.90
CA VAL A 92 0.31 -5.40 -5.91
C VAL A 92 1.57 -5.42 -5.07
N ARG A 93 1.60 -6.31 -4.10
CA ARG A 93 2.73 -6.45 -3.17
C ARG A 93 3.43 -7.78 -3.38
N LEU A 94 4.74 -7.72 -3.62
CA LEU A 94 5.62 -8.89 -3.69
C LEU A 94 6.43 -8.93 -2.39
N ASP A 95 6.14 -9.88 -1.52
CA ASP A 95 6.89 -10.09 -0.27
C ASP A 95 8.02 -11.08 -0.53
N LEU A 96 9.25 -10.63 -0.36
CA LEU A 96 10.49 -11.41 -0.55
C LEU A 96 11.07 -11.69 0.85
N GLU A 97 11.09 -12.96 1.24
CA GLU A 97 11.64 -13.33 2.56
C GLU A 97 13.14 -13.00 2.62
N THR A 98 13.56 -12.33 3.69
CA THR A 98 14.97 -11.94 3.86
C THR A 98 15.92 -13.15 3.81
N ALA A 99 15.51 -14.30 4.35
CA ALA A 99 16.34 -15.51 4.34
C ALA A 99 16.67 -16.00 2.92
N ALA A 100 15.76 -15.77 1.97
CA ALA A 100 15.99 -16.12 0.56
C ALA A 100 16.90 -15.09 -0.15
N LEU A 101 16.84 -13.84 0.25
CA LEU A 101 17.57 -12.73 -0.40
C LEU A 101 18.89 -12.37 0.25
N UNK A 102 18.88 -12.17 1.42
CA UNK A 102 19.98 -11.63 2.02
C UNK A 102 20.68 -12.71 2.79
N ALA A 103 21.88 -12.37 3.07
CA ALA A 103 22.64 -13.17 4.04
C ALA A 103 22.16 -12.84 5.47
N SER A 104 22.37 -13.74 6.39
CA SER A 104 21.89 -13.59 7.79
C SER A 104 22.41 -12.30 8.41
N ALA A 105 21.52 -11.52 9.03
CA ALA A 105 21.81 -10.22 9.68
C ALA A 105 22.56 -9.23 8.76
N SER A 106 22.43 -9.38 7.45
CA SER A 106 23.09 -8.53 6.46
C SER A 106 22.08 -7.79 5.59
N ALA A 107 22.53 -6.74 4.93
CA ALA A 107 21.81 -6.06 3.86
C ALA A 107 22.35 -6.47 2.48
N HIS A 108 23.41 -7.26 2.41
CA HIS A 108 23.96 -7.72 1.14
C HIS A 108 23.11 -8.84 0.55
N ILE A 109 22.66 -8.62 -0.68
CA ILE A 109 21.89 -9.61 -1.43
C ILE A 109 22.82 -10.74 -1.90
N LYS A 110 22.39 -11.96 -1.70
CA LYS A 110 23.12 -13.15 -2.17
C LYS A 110 23.17 -13.13 -3.69
N GLU A 111 24.33 -13.43 -4.23
CA GLU A 111 24.50 -13.51 -5.67
C GLU A 111 23.52 -14.52 -6.28
N GLY A 112 22.85 -14.13 -7.33
CA GLY A 112 21.89 -14.97 -8.03
C GLY A 112 20.51 -15.08 -7.39
N SER A 113 20.29 -14.59 -6.15
CA SER A 113 18.99 -14.74 -5.47
C SER A 113 17.82 -14.04 -6.19
N LEU A 114 18.11 -13.04 -7.00
CA LEU A 114 17.09 -12.34 -7.78
C LEU A 114 16.93 -12.90 -9.21
N VAL A 115 17.76 -13.85 -9.62
CA VAL A 115 17.69 -14.46 -10.96
C VAL A 115 16.32 -15.13 -11.22
N PRO A 116 15.78 -15.91 -10.28
CA PRO A 116 14.45 -16.50 -10.48
C PRO A 116 13.32 -15.47 -10.63
N LEU A 117 13.55 -14.23 -10.18
CA LEU A 117 12.56 -13.15 -10.28
C LEU A 117 12.58 -12.44 -11.65
N LYS A 118 13.55 -12.74 -12.53
CA LYS A 118 13.71 -12.06 -13.83
C LYS A 118 12.40 -12.02 -14.66
N PRO A 119 11.65 -13.12 -14.82
CA PRO A 119 10.42 -13.07 -15.59
C PRO A 119 9.41 -12.08 -14.99
N LEU A 120 9.28 -12.08 -13.66
CA LEU A 120 8.40 -11.18 -12.91
C LEU A 120 8.86 -9.73 -13.08
N LEU A 121 10.15 -9.46 -12.89
CA LEU A 121 10.71 -8.11 -13.03
C LEU A 121 10.54 -7.58 -14.46
N ASN A 122 10.70 -8.42 -15.47
CA ASN A 122 10.47 -8.05 -16.86
C ASN A 122 9.00 -7.69 -17.11
N ARG A 123 8.06 -8.41 -16.49
CA ARG A 123 6.64 -8.11 -16.59
C ARG A 123 6.32 -6.73 -15.96
N ILE A 124 6.87 -6.46 -14.77
CA ILE A 124 6.70 -5.19 -14.05
C ILE A 124 7.36 -4.04 -14.82
N LYS A 125 8.54 -4.27 -15.41
CA LYS A 125 9.29 -3.26 -16.15
C LYS A 125 8.50 -2.70 -17.34
N ARG A 126 7.64 -3.52 -17.95
CA ARG A 126 6.79 -3.13 -19.10
C ARG A 126 5.59 -2.26 -18.69
N THR A 127 5.34 -2.11 -17.40
CA THR A 127 4.27 -1.24 -16.89
C THR A 127 4.83 0.15 -16.58
N SER A 128 3.94 1.11 -16.33
CA SER A 128 4.31 2.47 -15.91
C SER A 128 4.24 2.66 -14.39
N TYR A 129 3.89 1.63 -13.63
CA TYR A 129 3.71 1.70 -12.18
C TYR A 129 5.00 2.10 -11.46
N THR A 130 4.84 2.79 -10.34
CA THR A 130 5.93 3.07 -9.40
C THR A 130 6.12 1.89 -8.45
N LEU A 131 7.32 1.77 -7.90
CA LEU A 131 7.69 0.68 -7.00
C LEU A 131 8.21 1.27 -5.70
N ASP A 132 7.53 0.97 -4.60
CA ASP A 132 8.03 1.30 -3.26
C ASP A 132 8.69 0.03 -2.71
N ILE A 133 9.98 0.13 -2.47
CA ILE A 133 10.77 -0.98 -1.93
C ILE A 133 10.84 -0.80 -0.41
N GLU A 134 10.08 -1.64 0.30
CA GLU A 134 9.85 -1.54 1.74
C GLU A 134 10.66 -2.59 2.49
N GLY A 135 11.56 -2.13 3.37
CA GLY A 135 12.33 -3.03 4.23
C GLY A 135 11.64 -3.20 5.59
N HIS A 136 11.63 -4.44 6.06
CA HIS A 136 11.03 -4.81 7.35
C HIS A 136 11.98 -5.70 8.15
N THR A 137 11.92 -5.56 9.49
CA THR A 137 12.63 -6.44 10.42
C THR A 137 11.63 -7.14 11.34
N ASP A 138 12.12 -8.06 12.14
CA ASP A 138 11.33 -8.60 13.25
C ASP A 138 11.38 -7.66 14.46
N ASP A 139 10.78 -8.10 15.56
CA ASP A 139 10.66 -7.34 16.81
C ASP A 139 11.93 -7.36 17.66
N LYS A 140 12.93 -8.19 17.32
CA LYS A 140 14.18 -8.25 18.10
C LYS A 140 14.96 -6.95 17.87
N ALA A 141 15.23 -6.24 18.93
CA ALA A 141 15.97 -4.97 18.85
C ALA A 141 17.39 -5.21 18.33
N LEU A 142 17.80 -4.42 17.38
CA LEU A 142 19.17 -4.41 16.85
C LEU A 142 19.85 -3.12 17.28
N TYR A 143 20.94 -3.25 18.02
CA TYR A 143 21.83 -2.16 18.37
C TYR A 143 23.26 -2.69 18.29
N ARG A 144 23.96 -2.35 17.23
CA ARG A 144 25.38 -2.72 17.10
C ARG A 144 26.13 -1.61 16.38
N MET A 145 27.42 -1.51 16.67
CA MET A 145 28.29 -0.60 15.91
C MET A 145 28.81 -1.33 14.67
N THR A 146 28.65 -0.74 13.52
CA THR A 146 29.14 -1.26 12.24
C THR A 146 29.85 -0.11 11.52
N ASN A 147 31.15 -0.26 11.31
CA ASN A 147 32.01 0.76 10.70
C ASN A 147 31.88 2.13 11.36
N GLY A 148 31.77 2.16 12.71
CA GLY A 148 31.67 3.40 13.47
C GLY A 148 30.28 4.03 13.53
N GLU A 149 29.28 3.41 12.90
CA GLU A 149 27.88 3.89 12.91
C GLU A 149 26.98 2.95 13.69
N LEU A 150 26.00 3.50 14.39
CA LEU A 150 25.00 2.71 15.12
C LEU A 150 24.02 2.11 14.14
N GLU A 151 24.03 0.79 14.05
CA GLU A 151 23.05 0.05 13.26
C GLU A 151 21.84 -0.30 14.13
N THR A 152 20.67 0.04 13.62
CA THR A 152 19.37 -0.23 14.24
C THR A 152 18.48 -0.96 13.24
N ASN A 153 17.31 -1.42 13.70
CA ASN A 153 16.29 -1.99 12.80
C ASN A 153 15.87 -1.00 11.70
N TRP A 154 15.90 0.31 11.98
CA TRP A 154 15.59 1.35 11.00
C TRP A 154 16.65 1.39 9.88
N SER A 155 17.92 1.49 10.26
CA SER A 155 19.02 1.53 9.28
C SER A 155 19.12 0.20 8.52
N LEU A 156 18.97 -0.94 9.20
CA LEU A 156 19.02 -2.26 8.55
C LEU A 156 17.90 -2.44 7.52
N SER A 157 16.66 -2.05 7.86
CA SER A 157 15.52 -2.16 6.94
C SER A 157 15.71 -1.26 5.72
N GLY A 158 16.17 -0.01 5.93
CA GLY A 158 16.47 0.91 4.83
C GLY A 158 17.57 0.40 3.90
N ARG A 159 18.67 -0.12 4.47
CA ARG A 159 19.77 -0.68 3.66
C ARG A 159 19.34 -1.92 2.86
N ARG A 160 18.49 -2.78 3.43
CA ARG A 160 17.95 -3.95 2.70
C ARG A 160 17.13 -3.51 1.51
N ALA A 161 16.27 -2.51 1.69
CA ALA A 161 15.48 -1.93 0.61
C ALA A 161 16.39 -1.28 -0.45
N SER A 162 17.41 -0.54 -0.02
CA SER A 162 18.40 0.08 -0.90
C SER A 162 19.15 -0.95 -1.75
N SER A 163 19.53 -2.08 -1.17
CA SER A 163 20.22 -3.16 -1.90
C SER A 163 19.33 -3.72 -3.02
N VAL A 164 18.02 -3.89 -2.76
CA VAL A 164 17.08 -4.34 -3.80
C VAL A 164 16.96 -3.27 -4.89
N VAL A 165 16.84 -1.99 -4.53
CA VAL A 165 16.80 -0.88 -5.51
C VAL A 165 18.06 -0.90 -6.40
N HIS A 166 19.23 -1.11 -5.81
CA HIS A 166 20.48 -1.18 -6.59
C HIS A 166 20.40 -2.26 -7.67
N HIS A 167 19.86 -3.44 -7.33
CA HIS A 167 19.67 -4.50 -8.31
C HIS A 167 18.59 -4.17 -9.35
N LEU A 168 17.48 -3.52 -8.94
CA LEU A 168 16.46 -3.08 -9.90
C LEU A 168 17.02 -2.07 -10.92
N LEU A 169 17.89 -1.17 -10.47
CA LEU A 169 18.58 -0.24 -11.37
C LEU A 169 19.46 -1.01 -12.37
N SER A 170 20.19 -2.04 -11.91
CA SER A 170 21.01 -2.87 -12.81
C SER A 170 20.16 -3.68 -13.79
N PHE A 171 18.91 -3.99 -13.46
CA PHE A 171 17.94 -4.59 -14.39
C PHE A 171 17.33 -3.56 -15.37
N GLY A 172 17.67 -2.27 -15.21
CA GLY A 172 17.23 -1.21 -16.11
C GLY A 172 15.86 -0.61 -15.76
N PHE A 173 15.49 -0.63 -14.47
CA PHE A 173 14.35 0.17 -14.00
C PHE A 173 14.75 1.64 -13.94
N PHE A 174 13.84 2.55 -14.30
CA PHE A 174 14.08 3.99 -14.21
C PHE A 174 14.11 4.45 -12.75
N PRO A 175 15.11 5.22 -12.32
CA PRO A 175 15.20 5.72 -10.93
C PRO A 175 13.96 6.47 -10.46
N SER A 176 13.31 7.24 -11.36
CA SER A 176 12.09 8.01 -11.05
C SER A 176 10.90 7.14 -10.61
N ARG A 177 10.94 5.85 -10.91
CA ARG A 177 9.89 4.88 -10.54
C ARG A 177 10.13 4.20 -9.20
N LEU A 178 11.31 4.40 -8.58
CA LEU A 178 11.76 3.63 -7.42
C LEU A 178 11.79 4.50 -6.16
N ARG A 179 11.23 3.99 -5.07
CA ARG A 179 11.30 4.64 -3.75
C ARG A 179 11.74 3.62 -2.71
N ILE A 180 12.51 4.08 -1.72
CA ILE A 180 13.03 3.26 -0.62
C ILE A 180 12.29 3.66 0.65
N VAL A 181 11.76 2.67 1.37
CA VAL A 181 11.09 2.89 2.66
C VAL A 181 11.60 1.85 3.68
N GLY A 182 12.09 2.31 4.82
CA GLY A 182 12.45 1.45 5.93
C GLY A 182 11.37 1.53 7.01
N TYR A 183 10.77 0.41 7.34
CA TYR A 183 9.72 0.34 8.38
C TYR A 183 10.19 -0.29 9.68
N ALA A 184 11.43 -0.79 9.75
CA ALA A 184 11.91 -1.54 10.93
C ALA A 184 10.88 -2.63 11.28
N SER A 185 10.49 -2.73 12.56
CA SER A 185 9.49 -3.69 13.04
C SER A 185 8.08 -3.10 13.19
N THR A 186 7.86 -1.86 12.72
CA THR A 186 6.58 -1.14 12.98
C THR A 186 5.41 -1.67 12.17
N ARG A 187 5.67 -2.39 11.07
CA ARG A 187 4.62 -2.97 10.23
C ARG A 187 4.80 -4.49 10.12
N PRO A 188 4.50 -5.23 11.20
CA PRO A 188 4.62 -6.68 11.15
C PRO A 188 3.55 -7.27 10.23
N ARG A 189 3.93 -8.27 9.44
CA ARG A 189 3.00 -9.03 8.61
C ARG A 189 2.18 -9.99 9.47
N VAL A 190 2.84 -10.62 10.45
CA VAL A 190 2.22 -11.59 11.35
C VAL A 190 2.43 -11.13 12.80
N SER A 191 1.33 -11.00 13.52
CA SER A 191 1.38 -10.64 14.96
C SER A 191 2.03 -11.77 15.76
N LEU A 192 2.80 -11.38 16.75
CA LEU A 192 3.46 -12.32 17.69
C LEU A 192 2.62 -12.58 18.94
N LYS A 193 1.56 -11.79 19.15
CA LYS A 193 0.72 -11.86 20.34
C LYS A 193 0.00 -13.22 20.41
N GLY A 194 0.05 -13.86 21.56
CA GLY A 194 -0.63 -15.13 21.80
C GLY A 194 0.03 -16.37 21.17
N LYS A 195 1.21 -16.23 20.55
CA LYS A 195 1.89 -17.33 19.86
C LYS A 195 2.90 -18.05 20.78
N SER A 196 3.01 -19.35 20.60
CA SER A 196 4.06 -20.18 21.23
C SER A 196 5.44 -19.79 20.71
N PHE A 197 6.49 -20.27 21.36
CA PHE A 197 7.88 -19.98 20.99
C PHE A 197 8.16 -20.32 19.50
N ARG A 198 7.80 -21.52 19.07
CA ARG A 198 8.03 -21.97 17.66
C ARG A 198 7.25 -21.12 16.66
N GLU A 199 6.01 -20.79 17.00
CA GLU A 199 5.18 -19.93 16.13
C GLU A 199 5.72 -18.50 16.07
N ARG A 200 6.29 -17.99 17.17
CA ARG A 200 6.92 -16.66 17.16
C ARG A 200 8.13 -16.63 16.23
N GLU A 201 8.97 -17.68 16.26
CA GLU A 201 10.14 -17.73 15.37
C GLU A 201 9.72 -17.79 13.88
N ARG A 202 8.68 -18.57 13.56
CA ARG A 202 8.10 -18.57 12.20
C ARG A 202 7.57 -17.18 11.80
N ALA A 203 6.80 -16.55 12.69
CA ALA A 203 6.26 -15.21 12.45
C ALA A 203 7.38 -14.17 12.29
N ARG A 204 8.48 -14.27 13.06
CA ARG A 204 9.66 -13.41 12.90
C ARG A 204 10.28 -13.58 11.52
N ASN A 205 10.40 -14.82 11.03
CA ASN A 205 10.94 -15.09 9.70
C ASN A 205 10.08 -14.41 8.62
N GLU A 206 8.75 -14.51 8.74
CA GLU A 206 7.82 -13.84 7.80
C GLU A 206 7.86 -12.31 7.93
N ASN A 207 8.13 -11.78 9.13
CA ASN A 207 8.25 -10.35 9.35
C ASN A 207 9.58 -9.80 8.77
N ARG A 208 10.66 -10.60 8.73
CA ARG A 208 11.93 -10.24 8.10
C ARG A 208 11.80 -10.38 6.58
N ARG A 209 11.35 -9.33 5.93
CA ARG A 209 11.10 -9.35 4.48
C ARG A 209 11.48 -8.02 3.83
N VAL A 210 11.62 -8.04 2.53
CA VAL A 210 11.57 -6.84 1.70
C VAL A 210 10.32 -6.97 0.84
N SER A 211 9.46 -5.97 0.86
CA SER A 211 8.25 -5.94 0.02
C SER A 211 8.47 -4.96 -1.12
N ILE A 212 8.05 -5.33 -2.33
CA ILE A 212 7.98 -4.42 -3.47
C ILE A 212 6.49 -4.13 -3.68
N LEU A 213 6.07 -2.91 -3.35
CA LEU A 213 4.70 -2.46 -3.59
C LEU A 213 4.67 -1.76 -4.95
N ILE A 214 3.84 -2.27 -5.84
CA ILE A 214 3.65 -1.82 -7.21
C ILE A 214 2.31 -1.07 -7.26
N ARG A 215 2.35 0.22 -7.64
CA ARG A 215 1.16 1.07 -7.66
C ARG A 215 1.22 2.19 -8.70
#